data_7914b46466272b0ad46e9f7c320e7767
#
_entry.id   7914b46466272b0ad46e9f7c320e7767
#
_cell.length_a   1.000
_cell.length_b   1.000
_cell.length_c   1.000
_cell.angle_alpha   90.00
_cell.angle_beta   90.00
_cell.angle_gamma   90.00
#
_symmetry.space_group_name_H-M   'P 1'
#
loop_
_entity.id
_entity.type
_entity.pdbx_description
1 polymer ?
#
loop_
_entity_poly.entity_id
_entity_poly.type
_entity_poly.pdbx_seq_one_letter_code
_entity_poly.pdbx_strand_id
1 'polypeptide(L)'
;MAKKSMVEREKKRARLIAKYADKRAELKEQLRTATSAAQKLEISRQIQRLPRDSSATRQRNRCMVTGRPRGYYRDFGLSRNVFREWAHEGLLPGVVKSSW
;
A
#
# COMPACT_ATOMS: atom_id res chain seq x y z
N MET A 1 -12.55 -3.15 -14.56
CA MET A 1 -12.70 -3.13 -13.08
C MET A 1 -11.97 -4.31 -12.46
N ALA A 2 -11.42 -4.12 -11.28
CA ALA A 2 -10.83 -5.22 -10.52
C ALA A 2 -11.90 -6.12 -9.91
N LYS A 3 -11.60 -7.40 -9.78
CA LYS A 3 -12.48 -8.36 -9.10
C LYS A 3 -12.64 -7.96 -7.62
N LYS A 4 -13.81 -8.20 -7.06
CA LYS A 4 -14.08 -7.93 -5.65
C LYS A 4 -13.10 -8.65 -4.73
N SER A 5 -12.72 -9.89 -5.06
CA SER A 5 -11.73 -10.66 -4.30
C SER A 5 -10.37 -9.98 -4.23
N MET A 6 -9.95 -9.34 -5.31
CA MET A 6 -8.67 -8.60 -5.35
C MET A 6 -8.71 -7.36 -4.46
N VAL A 7 -9.81 -6.63 -4.47
CA VAL A 7 -10.02 -5.45 -3.61
C VAL A 7 -10.04 -5.85 -2.13
N GLU A 8 -10.74 -6.94 -1.80
CA GLU A 8 -10.81 -7.44 -0.43
C GLU A 8 -9.46 -7.93 0.10
N ARG A 9 -8.64 -8.57 -0.75
CA ARG A 9 -7.27 -8.95 -0.39
C ARG A 9 -6.42 -7.72 -0.07
N GLU A 10 -6.57 -6.65 -0.84
CA GLU A 10 -5.83 -5.41 -0.60
C GLU A 10 -6.24 -4.77 0.73
N LYS A 11 -7.52 -4.77 1.07
CA LYS A 11 -8.01 -4.31 2.37
C LYS A 11 -7.44 -5.13 3.51
N LYS A 12 -7.37 -6.46 3.34
CA LYS A 12 -6.76 -7.37 4.31
C LYS A 12 -5.29 -7.05 4.53
N ARG A 13 -4.54 -6.82 3.45
CA ARG A 13 -3.12 -6.43 3.55
C ARG A 13 -2.96 -5.11 4.29
N ALA A 14 -3.75 -4.10 3.97
CA ALA A 14 -3.70 -2.81 4.65
C ALA A 14 -3.94 -2.95 6.15
N ARG A 15 -4.91 -3.76 6.55
CA ARG A 15 -5.21 -4.02 7.96
C ARG A 15 -4.05 -4.73 8.67
N LEU A 16 -3.47 -5.75 8.06
CA LEU A 16 -2.34 -6.48 8.63
C LEU A 16 -1.07 -5.64 8.70
N ILE A 17 -0.83 -4.81 7.69
CA ILE A 17 0.30 -3.89 7.68
C ILE A 17 0.20 -2.91 8.85
N ALA A 18 -0.97 -2.34 9.07
CA ALA A 18 -1.20 -1.45 10.21
C ALA A 18 -1.03 -2.16 11.55
N LYS A 19 -1.55 -3.39 11.66
CA LYS A 19 -1.47 -4.18 12.89
C LYS A 19 -0.04 -4.53 13.28
N TYR A 20 0.81 -4.86 12.32
CA TYR A 20 2.18 -5.31 12.58
C TYR A 20 3.24 -4.23 12.31
N ALA A 21 2.84 -2.99 12.01
CA ALA A 21 3.76 -1.91 11.68
C ALA A 21 4.78 -1.66 12.79
N ASP A 22 4.33 -1.52 14.03
CA ASP A 22 5.20 -1.25 15.19
C ASP A 22 6.15 -2.41 15.44
N LYS A 23 5.66 -3.63 15.40
CA LYS A 23 6.47 -4.83 15.63
C LYS A 23 7.55 -4.99 14.56
N ARG A 24 7.21 -4.75 13.30
CA ARG A 24 8.20 -4.80 12.21
C ARG A 24 9.24 -3.70 12.34
N ALA A 25 8.84 -2.49 12.70
CA ALA A 25 9.75 -1.37 12.91
C ALA A 25 10.74 -1.66 14.04
N GLU A 26 10.26 -2.21 15.15
CA GLU A 26 11.09 -2.61 16.29
C GLU A 26 12.11 -3.68 15.89
N LEU A 27 11.68 -4.73 15.20
CA LEU A 27 12.57 -5.79 14.74
C LEU A 27 13.63 -5.29 13.74
N LYS A 28 13.26 -4.39 12.83
CA LYS A 28 14.20 -3.77 11.90
C LYS A 28 15.24 -2.92 12.62
N GLU A 29 14.84 -2.19 13.65
CA GLU A 29 15.76 -1.40 14.46
C GLU A 29 16.72 -2.30 15.23
N GLN A 30 16.25 -3.39 15.82
CA GLN A 30 17.11 -4.39 16.47
C GLN A 30 18.09 -5.00 15.48
N LEU A 31 17.65 -5.29 14.26
CA LEU A 31 18.52 -5.83 13.20
C LEU A 31 19.62 -4.83 12.83
N ARG A 32 19.28 -3.55 12.74
CA ARG A 32 20.26 -2.49 12.41
C ARG A 32 21.32 -2.34 13.50
N THR A 33 20.93 -2.48 14.75
CA THR A 33 21.83 -2.33 15.91
C THR A 33 22.55 -3.61 16.29
N ALA A 34 22.17 -4.77 15.73
CA ALA A 34 22.81 -6.04 16.03
C ALA A 34 24.26 -6.08 15.53
N THR A 35 25.17 -6.59 16.35
CA THR A 35 26.62 -6.61 16.06
C THR A 35 27.12 -7.98 15.62
N SER A 36 26.49 -9.07 16.05
CA SER A 36 26.91 -10.43 15.70
C SER A 36 26.04 -11.06 14.63
N ALA A 37 26.61 -11.95 13.81
CA ALA A 37 25.89 -12.69 12.78
C ALA A 37 24.79 -13.57 13.37
N ALA A 38 25.01 -14.16 14.54
CA ALA A 38 24.02 -14.99 15.23
C ALA A 38 22.78 -14.18 15.63
N GLN A 39 22.98 -12.98 16.17
CA GLN A 39 21.88 -12.08 16.53
C GLN A 39 21.09 -11.64 15.29
N LYS A 40 21.77 -11.28 14.22
CA LYS A 40 21.14 -10.90 12.96
C LYS A 40 20.28 -12.02 12.40
N LEU A 41 20.78 -13.24 12.44
CA LEU A 41 20.06 -14.42 11.95
C LEU A 41 18.79 -14.68 12.77
N GLU A 42 18.86 -14.58 14.10
CA GLU A 42 17.72 -14.77 14.98
C GLU A 42 16.64 -13.72 14.76
N ILE A 43 17.03 -12.45 14.64
CA ILE A 43 16.09 -11.36 14.35
C ILE A 43 15.45 -11.55 12.98
N SER A 44 16.21 -11.96 11.97
CA SER A 44 15.69 -12.27 10.63
C SER A 44 14.63 -13.39 10.68
N ARG A 45 14.86 -14.43 11.48
CA ARG A 45 13.88 -15.51 11.69
C ARG A 45 12.59 -14.98 12.32
N GLN A 46 12.69 -14.09 13.30
CA GLN A 46 11.51 -13.48 13.92
C GLN A 46 10.70 -12.66 12.90
N ILE A 47 11.37 -11.91 12.03
CA ILE A 47 10.71 -11.16 10.96
C ILE A 47 9.99 -12.10 9.98
N GLN A 48 10.63 -13.22 9.62
CA GLN A 48 10.06 -14.20 8.71
C GLN A 48 8.83 -14.92 9.29
N ARG A 49 8.71 -15.01 10.61
CA ARG A 49 7.54 -15.62 11.27
C ARG A 49 6.30 -14.72 11.21
N LEU A 50 6.47 -13.44 10.94
CA LEU A 50 5.34 -12.53 10.79
C LEU A 50 4.53 -12.87 9.51
N PRO A 51 3.20 -12.59 9.50
CA PRO A 51 2.41 -12.85 8.30
C PRO A 51 2.97 -12.16 7.06
N ARG A 52 2.97 -12.86 5.93
CA ARG A 52 3.49 -12.30 4.67
C ARG A 52 2.72 -11.04 4.27
N ASP A 53 1.41 -11.03 4.44
CA ASP A 53 0.54 -9.91 4.08
C ASP A 53 0.70 -8.70 5.00
N SER A 54 1.51 -8.81 6.06
CA SER A 54 1.86 -7.67 6.92
C SER A 54 3.03 -6.84 6.38
N SER A 55 3.64 -7.25 5.26
CA SER A 55 4.72 -6.51 4.62
C SER A 55 4.18 -5.34 3.79
N ALA A 56 4.65 -4.13 4.09
CA ALA A 56 4.24 -2.92 3.38
C ALA A 56 4.58 -2.94 1.88
N THR A 57 5.62 -3.68 1.49
CA THR A 57 6.02 -3.79 0.09
C THR A 57 5.01 -4.53 -0.77
N ARG A 58 4.11 -5.30 -0.17
CA ARG A 58 3.06 -6.05 -0.87
C ARG A 58 1.81 -5.21 -1.12
N GLN A 59 1.71 -4.06 -0.47
CA GLN A 59 0.58 -3.16 -0.65
C GLN A 59 0.64 -2.49 -2.03
N ARG A 60 -0.51 -2.41 -2.70
CA ARG A 60 -0.63 -1.75 -3.99
C ARG A 60 -1.70 -0.67 -3.91
N ASN A 61 -1.39 0.51 -4.42
CA ASN A 61 -2.36 1.59 -4.54
C ASN A 61 -3.41 1.21 -5.59
N ARG A 62 -4.68 1.30 -5.21
CA ARG A 62 -5.82 1.00 -6.10
C ARG A 62 -6.82 2.13 -6.08
N CYS A 63 -7.47 2.36 -7.20
CA CYS A 63 -8.56 3.33 -7.29
C CYS A 63 -9.64 2.99 -6.26
N MET A 64 -10.07 3.98 -5.48
CA MET A 64 -11.08 3.75 -4.45
C MET A 64 -12.48 3.45 -5.03
N VAL A 65 -12.72 3.78 -6.29
CA VAL A 65 -14.01 3.55 -6.95
C VAL A 65 -14.02 2.23 -7.71
N THR A 66 -13.00 1.97 -8.54
CA THR A 66 -12.96 0.80 -9.43
C THR A 66 -12.01 -0.31 -8.98
N GLY A 67 -11.07 0.00 -8.09
CA GLY A 67 -10.04 -0.94 -7.65
C GLY A 67 -8.89 -1.14 -8.65
N ARG A 68 -8.84 -0.33 -9.72
CA ARG A 68 -7.79 -0.44 -10.74
C ARG A 68 -6.40 -0.22 -10.12
N PRO A 69 -5.41 -1.12 -10.33
CA PRO A 69 -4.07 -1.01 -9.74
C PRO A 69 -3.09 -0.15 -10.54
N ARG A 70 -3.47 0.27 -11.75
CA ARG A 70 -2.62 1.06 -12.64
C ARG A 70 -3.27 2.39 -12.96
N GLY A 71 -2.44 3.36 -13.41
CA GLY A 71 -2.93 4.70 -13.73
C GLY A 71 -3.53 5.40 -12.53
N TYR A 72 -2.90 5.27 -11.38
CA TYR A 72 -3.38 5.78 -10.10
C TYR A 72 -2.75 7.15 -9.80
N TYR A 73 -3.59 8.13 -9.45
CA TYR A 73 -3.14 9.44 -8.98
C TYR A 73 -3.18 9.48 -7.45
N ARG A 74 -2.02 9.55 -6.82
CA ARG A 74 -1.90 9.55 -5.34
C ARG A 74 -2.63 10.70 -4.68
N ASP A 75 -2.63 11.87 -5.30
CA ASP A 75 -3.24 13.08 -4.75
C ASP A 75 -4.76 12.94 -4.61
N PHE A 76 -5.39 12.11 -5.44
CA PHE A 76 -6.83 11.94 -5.49
C PHE A 76 -7.32 10.56 -5.06
N GLY A 77 -6.45 9.57 -5.04
CA GLY A 77 -6.86 8.19 -4.75
C GLY A 77 -7.70 7.55 -5.86
N LEU A 78 -7.57 8.05 -7.09
CA LEU A 78 -8.38 7.65 -8.23
C LEU A 78 -7.53 7.18 -9.40
N SER A 79 -8.08 6.26 -10.22
CA SER A 79 -7.47 5.91 -11.50
C SER A 79 -7.64 7.05 -12.50
N ARG A 80 -6.81 7.06 -13.54
CA ARG A 80 -6.88 8.08 -14.60
C ARG A 80 -8.27 8.17 -15.24
N ASN A 81 -8.96 7.03 -15.37
CA ASN A 81 -10.29 7.00 -15.98
C ASN A 81 -11.34 7.70 -15.11
N VAL A 82 -11.38 7.35 -13.82
CA VAL A 82 -12.29 7.97 -12.85
C VAL A 82 -11.93 9.44 -12.62
N PHE A 83 -10.64 9.75 -12.57
CA PHE A 83 -10.17 11.13 -12.45
C PHE A 83 -10.71 12.00 -13.58
N ARG A 84 -10.61 11.51 -14.82
CA ARG A 84 -11.10 12.22 -16.00
C ARG A 84 -12.62 12.44 -15.93
N GLU A 85 -13.39 11.39 -15.58
CA GLU A 85 -14.85 11.49 -15.46
C GLU A 85 -15.26 12.49 -14.40
N TRP A 86 -14.66 12.43 -13.23
CA TRP A 86 -14.98 13.34 -12.12
C TRP A 86 -14.55 14.77 -12.40
N ALA A 87 -13.44 14.97 -13.11
CA ALA A 87 -13.00 16.30 -13.52
C ALA A 87 -14.00 16.94 -14.50
N HIS A 88 -14.54 16.17 -15.43
CA HIS A 88 -15.57 16.65 -16.37
C HIS A 88 -16.89 16.96 -15.66
N GLU A 89 -17.22 16.23 -14.59
CA GLU A 89 -18.41 16.47 -13.79
C GLU A 89 -18.24 17.62 -12.79
N GLY A 90 -17.05 18.19 -12.68
CA GLY A 90 -16.77 19.26 -11.74
C GLY A 90 -16.63 18.85 -10.30
N LEU A 91 -16.43 17.56 -10.03
CA LEU A 91 -16.31 17.03 -8.66
C LEU A 91 -14.93 17.25 -8.02
N LEU A 92 -13.93 17.62 -8.83
CA LEU A 92 -12.56 17.82 -8.36
C LEU A 92 -12.23 19.31 -8.38
N PRO A 93 -12.13 19.97 -7.19
CA PRO A 93 -11.85 21.40 -7.15
C PRO A 93 -10.42 21.71 -7.64
N GLY A 94 -10.27 22.80 -8.36
CA GLY A 94 -8.98 23.25 -8.85
C GLY A 94 -8.43 22.52 -10.07
N VAL A 95 -9.15 21.49 -10.55
CA VAL A 95 -8.76 20.73 -11.74
C VAL A 95 -9.35 21.38 -12.99
N VAL A 96 -8.48 21.74 -13.92
CA VAL A 96 -8.88 22.32 -15.22
C VAL A 96 -8.34 21.45 -16.36
N LYS A 97 -9.09 21.40 -17.46
CA LYS A 97 -8.65 20.67 -18.64
C LYS A 97 -7.42 21.34 -19.24
N SER A 98 -6.38 20.55 -19.46
CA SER A 98 -5.14 21.00 -20.08
C SER A 98 -5.07 20.48 -21.53
N SER A 99 -4.81 21.37 -22.47
CA SER A 99 -4.56 20.98 -23.86
C SER A 99 -3.57 21.95 -24.50
N TRP A 100 -2.63 21.40 -25.29
CA TRP A 100 -1.65 22.15 -26.05
C TRP A 100 -1.41 21.52 -27.41
#